data_5300ac0ccaf5defcd8af29b5a57d709a
#
_entry.id   5300ac0ccaf5defcd8af29b5a57d709a
#
_cell.length_a   1.000
_cell.length_b   1.000
_cell.length_c   1.000
_cell.angle_alpha   90.00
_cell.angle_beta   90.00
_cell.angle_gamma   90.00
#
_symmetry.space_group_name_H-M   'P 1'
#
loop_
_entity.id
_entity.type
_entity.pdbx_description
1 polymer ?
#
loop_
_entity_poly.entity_id
_entity_poly.type
_entity_poly.pdbx_seq_one_letter_code
_entity_poly.pdbx_strand_id
1 'polypeptide(L)'
;MPQTAHPETAYKILTAMQWVQFQGDGMFLGAPVDLADGYIHLSTADQLQATLDKHFSGASGLVIAEVDLAALGDVVKWEVSRGGALFPHVYGVLPMTAVIATRVC
;
A
#
# COMPACT_ATOMS: atom_id res chain seq x y z
N MET A 1 21.43 18.20 -4.02
CA MET A 1 21.02 17.60 -3.83
C MET A 1 20.68 16.72 -3.59
N PRO A 2 20.81 16.36 -3.65
CA PRO A 2 19.88 15.51 -3.59
C PRO A 2 19.51 14.99 -2.62
N GLN A 3 19.12 15.01 -2.35
CA GLN A 3 18.57 14.64 -1.30
C GLN A 3 18.09 13.33 -1.33
N THR A 4 17.82 12.74 -0.30
CA THR A 4 17.23 11.45 -0.36
C THR A 4 15.81 11.56 -0.81
N ALA A 5 15.56 11.08 -1.98
CA ALA A 5 14.20 11.05 -2.49
C ALA A 5 13.56 9.74 -2.12
N HIS A 6 12.32 9.78 -1.69
CA HIS A 6 11.53 8.58 -1.51
C HIS A 6 11.06 8.07 -2.87
N PRO A 7 10.76 6.78 -3.02
CA PRO A 7 10.16 6.26 -4.24
C PRO A 7 8.87 7.00 -4.58
N GLU A 8 8.57 7.08 -5.87
CA GLU A 8 7.36 7.74 -6.35
C GLU A 8 6.14 6.83 -6.29
N THR A 9 6.35 5.54 -6.18
CA THR A 9 5.27 4.56 -6.10
C THR A 9 5.49 3.64 -4.93
N ALA A 10 4.40 3.02 -4.47
CA ALA A 10 4.44 2.00 -3.44
C ALA A 10 3.34 1.00 -3.73
N TYR A 11 3.25 -0.03 -2.92
CA TYR A 11 2.39 -1.18 -3.22
C TYR A 11 1.47 -1.47 -2.06
N LYS A 12 0.21 -1.78 -2.38
CA LYS A 12 -0.75 -2.31 -1.42
C LYS A 12 -1.05 -3.75 -1.79
N ILE A 13 -0.93 -4.63 -0.81
CA ILE A 13 -1.28 -6.04 -0.97
C ILE A 13 -2.73 -6.21 -0.53
N LEU A 14 -3.55 -6.75 -1.41
CA LEU A 14 -4.99 -6.90 -1.20
C LEU A 14 -5.38 -8.35 -1.36
N THR A 15 -6.38 -8.80 -0.61
CA THR A 15 -7.03 -10.06 -0.93
C THR A 15 -7.85 -9.88 -2.20
N ALA A 16 -8.21 -10.99 -2.85
CA ALA A 16 -9.05 -10.92 -4.03
C ALA A 16 -10.37 -10.20 -3.75
N MET A 17 -10.95 -10.45 -2.57
CA MET A 17 -12.21 -9.84 -2.18
C MET A 17 -12.07 -8.35 -1.95
N GLN A 18 -10.99 -7.94 -1.29
CA GLN A 18 -10.69 -6.51 -1.09
C GLN A 18 -10.52 -5.80 -2.42
N TRP A 19 -9.87 -6.44 -3.38
CA TRP A 19 -9.67 -5.85 -4.69
C TRP A 19 -10.97 -5.66 -5.44
N VAL A 20 -11.85 -6.67 -5.41
CA VAL A 20 -13.17 -6.57 -6.05
C VAL A 20 -13.97 -5.41 -5.44
N GLN A 21 -13.96 -5.30 -4.12
CA GLN A 21 -14.69 -4.25 -3.44
C GLN A 21 -14.11 -2.87 -3.75
N PHE A 22 -12.79 -2.77 -3.79
CA PHE A 22 -12.09 -1.54 -4.15
C PHE A 22 -12.50 -1.07 -5.54
N GLN A 23 -12.51 -1.99 -6.50
CA GLN A 23 -12.94 -1.66 -7.86
C GLN A 23 -14.40 -1.19 -7.91
N GLY A 24 -15.25 -1.83 -7.14
CA GLY A 24 -16.67 -1.47 -7.11
C GLY A 24 -16.92 -0.13 -6.44
N ASP A 25 -16.18 0.17 -5.38
CA ASP A 25 -16.38 1.39 -4.60
C ASP A 25 -15.62 2.59 -5.17
N GLY A 26 -14.59 2.34 -5.99
CA GLY A 26 -13.73 3.39 -6.50
C GLY A 26 -12.73 3.93 -5.49
N MET A 27 -12.75 3.41 -4.27
CA MET A 27 -11.82 3.80 -3.21
C MET A 27 -11.66 2.66 -2.22
N PHE A 28 -10.50 2.64 -1.54
CA PHE A 28 -10.19 1.66 -0.52
C PHE A 28 -10.01 2.39 0.81
N LEU A 29 -10.79 2.01 1.80
CA LEU A 29 -10.77 2.67 3.11
C LEU A 29 -9.76 2.08 4.07
N GLY A 30 -9.28 0.87 3.79
CA GLY A 30 -8.31 0.19 4.62
C GLY A 30 -8.72 -1.24 4.91
N ALA A 31 -7.71 -2.10 5.06
CA ALA A 31 -7.89 -3.44 5.60
C ALA A 31 -8.10 -3.34 7.11
N PRO A 32 -8.51 -4.43 7.79
CA PRO A 32 -8.72 -4.36 9.23
C PRO A 32 -7.52 -3.80 10.01
N VAL A 33 -6.30 -4.17 9.66
CA VAL A 33 -5.11 -3.65 10.33
C VAL A 33 -4.93 -2.16 10.06
N ASP A 34 -5.27 -1.70 8.85
CA ASP A 34 -5.18 -0.28 8.50
C ASP A 34 -6.17 0.52 9.35
N LEU A 35 -7.39 0.03 9.46
CA LEU A 35 -8.43 0.72 10.22
C LEU A 35 -8.07 0.76 11.71
N ALA A 36 -7.47 -0.30 12.23
CA ALA A 36 -7.05 -0.36 13.62
C ALA A 36 -5.93 0.65 13.90
N ASP A 37 -5.01 0.81 12.96
CA ASP A 37 -3.85 1.68 13.14
C ASP A 37 -4.13 3.14 12.76
N GLY A 38 -5.18 3.37 11.98
CA GLY A 38 -5.57 4.72 11.59
C GLY A 38 -4.93 5.22 10.30
N TYR A 39 -4.31 4.35 9.52
CA TYR A 39 -3.72 4.69 8.21
C TYR A 39 -3.57 3.44 7.37
N ILE A 40 -3.53 3.63 6.06
CA ILE A 40 -3.33 2.51 5.13
C ILE A 40 -1.84 2.24 5.00
N HIS A 41 -1.45 0.98 5.21
CA HIS A 41 -0.06 0.55 5.12
C HIS A 41 0.30 0.21 3.68
N LEU A 42 1.34 0.84 3.15
CA LEU A 42 1.91 0.50 1.86
C LEU A 42 3.34 0.01 2.06
N SER A 43 3.89 -0.63 1.04
CA SER A 43 5.28 -1.09 1.03
C SER A 43 5.98 -0.55 -0.20
N THR A 44 7.25 -0.19 -0.08
CA THR A 44 8.06 0.11 -1.24
C THR A 44 8.37 -1.20 -1.99
N ALA A 45 8.93 -1.08 -3.20
CA ALA A 45 9.31 -2.27 -3.97
C ALA A 45 10.30 -3.15 -3.19
N ASP A 46 11.22 -2.53 -2.46
CA ASP A 46 12.21 -3.27 -1.68
C ASP A 46 11.61 -3.96 -0.46
N GLN A 47 10.51 -3.43 0.06
CA GLN A 47 9.87 -3.97 1.26
C GLN A 47 8.80 -5.02 0.93
N LEU A 48 8.36 -5.06 -0.31
CA LEU A 48 7.18 -5.83 -0.70
C LEU A 48 7.30 -7.31 -0.38
N GLN A 49 8.43 -7.92 -0.74
CA GLN A 49 8.61 -9.36 -0.53
C GLN A 49 8.59 -9.71 0.96
N ALA A 50 9.25 -8.90 1.79
CA ALA A 50 9.26 -9.14 3.23
C ALA A 50 7.86 -8.99 3.83
N THR A 51 7.06 -8.05 3.33
CA THR A 51 5.70 -7.88 3.78
C THR A 51 4.83 -9.07 3.38
N LEU A 52 4.99 -9.58 2.16
CA LEU A 52 4.31 -10.79 1.73
C LEU A 52 4.65 -11.97 2.62
N ASP A 53 5.93 -12.16 2.92
CA ASP A 53 6.40 -13.29 3.72
C ASP A 53 5.89 -13.20 5.15
N LYS A 54 5.84 -12.00 5.71
CA LYS A 54 5.50 -11.81 7.12
C LYS A 54 3.99 -11.88 7.36
N HIS A 55 3.20 -11.28 6.50
CA HIS A 55 1.76 -11.09 6.76
C HIS A 55 0.86 -11.93 5.87
N PHE A 56 1.37 -12.45 4.77
CA PHE A 56 0.56 -13.14 3.78
C PHE A 56 1.13 -14.52 3.42
N SER A 57 1.98 -15.07 4.27
CA SER A 57 2.57 -16.38 4.06
C SER A 57 1.46 -17.42 3.92
N GLY A 58 1.53 -18.22 2.86
CA GLY A 58 0.52 -19.24 2.58
C GLY A 58 -0.73 -18.73 1.90
N ALA A 59 -0.90 -17.41 1.76
CA ALA A 59 -2.05 -16.86 1.05
C ALA A 59 -1.83 -16.94 -0.46
N SER A 60 -2.91 -17.08 -1.20
CA SER A 60 -2.86 -17.10 -2.66
C SER A 60 -3.97 -16.21 -3.22
N GLY A 61 -3.86 -15.90 -4.52
CA GLY A 61 -4.85 -15.05 -5.17
C GLY A 61 -4.81 -13.60 -4.68
N LEU A 62 -3.67 -13.18 -4.16
CA LEU A 62 -3.49 -11.80 -3.73
C LEU A 62 -3.34 -10.90 -4.94
N VAL A 63 -3.76 -9.65 -4.78
CA VAL A 63 -3.57 -8.60 -5.78
C VAL A 63 -2.61 -7.57 -5.20
N ILE A 64 -1.56 -7.26 -5.95
CA ILE A 64 -0.61 -6.23 -5.57
C ILE A 64 -0.89 -5.01 -6.45
N ALA A 65 -1.34 -3.93 -5.81
CA ALA A 65 -1.67 -2.70 -6.50
C ALA A 65 -0.52 -1.71 -6.36
N GLU A 66 -0.02 -1.25 -7.49
CA GLU A 66 1.01 -0.20 -7.50
C GLU A 66 0.33 1.16 -7.47
N VAL A 67 0.74 1.98 -6.52
CA VAL A 67 0.07 3.25 -6.20
C VAL A 67 1.01 4.39 -6.51
N ASP A 68 0.49 5.40 -7.22
CA ASP A 68 1.20 6.63 -7.49
C ASP A 68 1.10 7.54 -6.26
N LEU A 69 2.18 7.68 -5.52
CA LEU A 69 2.19 8.46 -4.28
C LEU A 69 1.99 9.94 -4.53
N ALA A 70 2.44 10.45 -5.68
CA ALA A 70 2.24 11.86 -6.02
C ALA A 70 0.76 12.19 -6.15
N ALA A 71 -0.05 11.24 -6.63
CA ALA A 71 -1.48 11.44 -6.74
C ALA A 71 -2.18 11.57 -5.40
N LEU A 72 -1.56 11.09 -4.32
CA LEU A 72 -2.13 11.16 -2.98
C LEU A 72 -1.74 12.43 -2.23
N GLY A 73 -0.64 13.06 -2.60
CA GLY A 73 -0.20 14.31 -1.99
C GLY A 73 0.14 14.19 -0.52
N ASP A 74 -0.34 15.12 0.28
CA ASP A 74 0.08 15.30 1.68
C ASP A 74 -0.40 14.20 2.62
N VAL A 75 -1.32 13.35 2.19
CA VAL A 75 -1.79 12.28 3.08
C VAL A 75 -0.79 11.14 3.22
N VAL A 76 0.24 11.12 2.38
CA VAL A 76 1.32 10.13 2.49
C VAL A 76 2.34 10.60 3.52
N LYS A 77 2.56 9.78 4.54
CA LYS A 77 3.58 10.03 5.57
C LYS A 77 4.58 8.89 5.57
N TRP A 78 5.84 9.22 5.54
CA TRP A 78 6.91 8.22 5.63
C TRP A 78 7.28 8.08 7.11
N GLU A 79 7.01 6.91 7.66
CA GLU A 79 7.14 6.70 9.11
C GLU A 79 7.92 5.44 9.39
N VAL A 80 8.68 5.47 10.48
CA VAL A 80 9.44 4.31 10.92
C VAL A 80 8.46 3.22 11.35
N SER A 81 8.70 2.02 10.86
CA SER A 81 7.89 0.87 11.20
C SER A 81 8.81 -0.33 11.40
N ARG A 82 8.41 -1.48 10.92
CA ARG A 82 9.11 -2.73 11.12
C ARG A 82 10.59 -2.62 10.74
N GLY A 83 11.48 -3.05 11.64
CA GLY A 83 12.93 -3.06 11.40
C GLY A 83 13.57 -1.69 11.34
N GLY A 84 12.88 -0.63 11.76
CA GLY A 84 13.41 0.71 11.73
C GLY A 84 13.37 1.37 10.35
N ALA A 85 12.80 0.69 9.35
CA ALA A 85 12.70 1.24 8.00
C ALA A 85 11.50 2.18 7.89
N LEU A 86 11.60 3.14 6.96
CA LEU A 86 10.49 4.03 6.66
C LEU A 86 9.53 3.34 5.68
N PHE A 87 8.26 3.35 6.05
CA PHE A 87 7.18 2.83 5.21
C PHE A 87 6.24 3.96 4.87
N PRO A 88 5.68 3.99 3.66
CA PRO A 88 4.67 5.00 3.32
C PRO A 88 3.32 4.61 3.93
N HIS A 89 2.76 5.52 4.71
CA HIS A 89 1.44 5.35 5.31
C HIS A 89 0.50 6.39 4.74
N VAL A 90 -0.72 5.98 4.40
CA VAL A 90 -1.71 6.87 3.80
C VAL A 90 -2.74 7.22 4.87
N TYR A 91 -2.78 8.50 5.24
CA TYR A 91 -3.73 9.03 6.21
C TYR A 91 -4.95 9.57 5.48
N GLY A 92 -5.69 8.66 4.87
CA GLY A 92 -6.85 8.99 4.08
C GLY A 92 -7.31 7.77 3.31
N VAL A 93 -8.22 7.97 2.38
CA VAL A 93 -8.67 6.89 1.51
C VAL A 93 -7.70 6.73 0.33
N LEU A 94 -7.67 5.54 -0.24
CA LEU A 94 -6.88 5.25 -1.43
C LEU A 94 -7.83 5.24 -2.63
N PRO A 95 -7.79 6.25 -3.49
CA PRO A 95 -8.68 6.27 -4.65
C PRO A 95 -8.18 5.33 -5.74
N MET A 96 -9.10 4.75 -6.49
CA MET A 96 -8.75 3.87 -7.61
C MET A 96 -7.90 4.61 -8.64
N THR A 97 -8.12 5.92 -8.79
CA THR A 97 -7.36 6.74 -9.75
C THR A 97 -5.86 6.82 -9.43
N ALA A 98 -5.46 6.49 -8.20
CA ALA A 98 -4.05 6.46 -7.83
C ALA A 98 -3.38 5.12 -8.15
N VAL A 99 -4.15 4.10 -8.52
CA VAL A 99 -3.61 2.78 -8.87
C VAL A 99 -3.19 2.81 -10.33
N ILE A 100 -1.90 2.55 -10.59
CA ILE A 100 -1.35 2.63 -11.94
C ILE A 100 -1.06 1.27 -12.54
N ALA A 101 -0.99 0.22 -11.74
CA ALA A 101 -0.76 -1.13 -12.24
C ALA A 101 -1.17 -2.13 -11.15
N THR A 102 -1.48 -3.34 -11.58
CA THR A 102 -1.77 -4.43 -10.64
C THR A 102 -1.16 -5.72 -11.17
N ARG A 103 -0.92 -6.65 -10.26
CA ARG A 103 -0.56 -8.01 -10.63
C ARG A 103 -1.11 -8.96 -9.58
N VAL A 104 -1.34 -10.20 -10.00
CA VAL A 104 -1.79 -11.27 -9.10
C VAL A 104 -0.56 -12.00 -8.57
N CYS A 105 -0.60 -12.30 -7.30
CA CYS A 105 0.52 -12.96 -6.64
C CYS A 105 0.10 -14.35 -6.10
#